data_d6d3416a37cf17d2f60b320a88099f53
#
_entry.id   d6d3416a37cf17d2f60b320a88099f53
#
_cell.length_a   1.000
_cell.length_b   1.000
_cell.length_c   1.000
_cell.angle_alpha   90.00
_cell.angle_beta   90.00
_cell.angle_gamma   90.00
#
_symmetry.space_group_name_H-M   'P 1'
#
loop_
_entity.id
_entity.type
_entity.pdbx_description
1 polymer ?
#
loop_
_entity_poly.entity_id
_entity_poly.type
_entity_poly.pdbx_seq_one_letter_code
_entity_poly.pdbx_strand_id
1 'polypeptide(L)'
;QDLRRKRIISRRTYKRLMVYALPAHVRRSDAPVPAACQSLSTLLTNTSQAVSFYGSRLTHYGDGASKMTALLEEIEKARDHIHILYYIFCDDETGARLQQALIRKAKEGVKVRVLYDDVGCNGVKKEFFQQMRDAGAEVHALLHVRFPMLTDRVNYRNHRKIVVIDGRVGFFGGMNIADRYVKGPGWGVWRDSHFKVEGKGVYGLQSAFLVDWSTVERVHLD
;
A
#
# COMPACT_ATOMS: atom_id res chain seq x y z
N GLN A 1 -13.68 2.68 -1.07
CA GLN A 1 -14.97 2.94 -0.37
C GLN A 1 -14.85 4.06 0.66
N ASP A 2 -13.78 4.10 1.45
CA ASP A 2 -13.57 5.08 2.51
C ASP A 2 -13.48 6.52 2.03
N LEU A 3 -12.74 6.79 0.96
CA LEU A 3 -12.57 8.14 0.43
C LEU A 3 -13.88 8.72 -0.14
N ARG A 4 -14.77 7.84 -0.68
CA ARG A 4 -16.10 8.24 -1.13
C ARG A 4 -17.03 8.59 0.04
N ARG A 5 -17.03 7.79 1.11
CA ARG A 5 -17.81 8.07 2.32
C ARG A 5 -17.40 9.40 2.96
N LYS A 6 -16.12 9.72 2.91
CA LYS A 6 -15.58 10.98 3.47
C LYS A 6 -15.77 12.20 2.57
N ARG A 7 -16.38 12.06 1.40
CA ARG A 7 -16.51 13.13 0.39
C ARG A 7 -15.17 13.80 0.00
N ILE A 8 -14.04 13.12 0.19
CA ILE A 8 -12.71 13.63 -0.18
C ILE A 8 -12.59 13.71 -1.68
N ILE A 9 -13.13 12.71 -2.39
CA ILE A 9 -13.26 12.70 -3.84
C ILE A 9 -14.68 12.35 -4.27
N SER A 10 -15.12 12.93 -5.39
CA SER A 10 -16.44 12.61 -5.94
C SER A 10 -16.47 11.16 -6.47
N ARG A 11 -17.69 10.58 -6.56
CA ARG A 11 -17.88 9.26 -7.17
C ARG A 11 -17.38 9.22 -8.62
N ARG A 12 -17.52 10.33 -9.35
CA ARG A 12 -17.06 10.48 -10.73
C ARG A 12 -15.54 10.47 -10.79
N THR A 13 -14.86 11.25 -9.95
CA THR A 13 -13.40 11.29 -9.84
C THR A 13 -12.83 9.93 -9.47
N TYR A 14 -13.40 9.27 -8.46
CA TYR A 14 -12.98 7.92 -8.07
C TYR A 14 -13.08 6.91 -9.24
N LYS A 15 -14.18 6.95 -10.00
CA LYS A 15 -14.36 6.10 -11.18
C LYS A 15 -13.30 6.39 -12.24
N ARG A 16 -13.02 7.66 -12.52
CA ARG A 16 -11.96 8.06 -13.47
C ARG A 16 -10.61 7.54 -12.99
N LEU A 17 -10.21 7.78 -11.74
CA LEU A 17 -8.95 7.29 -11.17
C LEU A 17 -8.80 5.78 -11.31
N MET A 18 -9.83 5.01 -10.97
CA MET A 18 -9.80 3.54 -11.11
C MET A 18 -9.67 3.10 -12.57
N VAL A 19 -10.27 3.83 -13.50
CA VAL A 19 -10.14 3.55 -14.94
C VAL A 19 -8.75 3.88 -15.46
N TYR A 20 -8.16 5.01 -15.09
CA TYR A 20 -6.82 5.41 -15.54
C TYR A 20 -5.70 4.62 -14.85
N ALA A 21 -5.90 4.19 -13.62
CA ALA A 21 -4.93 3.40 -12.87
C ALA A 21 -4.72 1.99 -13.42
N LEU A 22 -5.63 1.50 -14.28
CA LEU A 22 -5.51 0.18 -14.92
C LEU A 22 -5.20 0.36 -16.41
N PRO A 23 -4.13 -0.26 -16.93
CA PRO A 23 -3.86 -0.31 -18.37
C PRO A 23 -5.06 -0.82 -19.16
N ALA A 24 -5.26 -0.32 -20.39
CA ALA A 24 -6.43 -0.65 -21.19
C ALA A 24 -6.61 -2.17 -21.41
N HIS A 25 -5.50 -2.90 -21.57
CA HIS A 25 -5.49 -4.36 -21.75
C HIS A 25 -5.84 -5.14 -20.47
N VAL A 26 -5.81 -4.48 -19.30
CA VAL A 26 -6.16 -5.10 -18.01
C VAL A 26 -7.62 -4.82 -17.62
N ARG A 27 -8.23 -3.79 -18.21
CA ARG A 27 -9.63 -3.40 -17.90
C ARG A 27 -10.67 -4.42 -18.34
N ARG A 28 -10.37 -5.22 -19.35
CA ARG A 28 -11.19 -6.37 -19.77
C ARG A 28 -10.53 -7.62 -19.23
N SER A 29 -11.12 -8.19 -18.19
CA SER A 29 -10.71 -9.50 -17.71
C SER A 29 -11.52 -10.55 -18.45
N ASP A 30 -10.92 -11.18 -19.45
CA ASP A 30 -11.44 -12.39 -20.08
C ASP A 30 -11.07 -13.64 -19.24
N ALA A 31 -10.68 -13.44 -17.99
CA ALA A 31 -10.27 -14.50 -17.10
C ALA A 31 -11.49 -15.38 -16.75
N PRO A 32 -11.41 -16.69 -16.97
CA PRO A 32 -12.46 -17.59 -16.55
C PRO A 32 -12.55 -17.59 -15.02
N VAL A 33 -13.68 -17.15 -14.50
CA VAL A 33 -13.97 -17.24 -13.07
C VAL A 33 -14.51 -18.64 -12.78
N PRO A 34 -13.90 -19.40 -11.86
CA PRO A 34 -14.43 -20.71 -11.46
C PRO A 34 -15.91 -20.60 -11.06
N ALA A 35 -16.71 -21.59 -11.42
CA ALA A 35 -18.16 -21.58 -11.14
C ALA A 35 -18.49 -21.33 -9.67
N ALA A 36 -17.72 -21.93 -8.76
CA ALA A 36 -17.85 -21.70 -7.30
C ALA A 36 -17.59 -20.25 -6.85
N CYS A 37 -16.88 -19.44 -7.65
CA CYS A 37 -16.54 -18.06 -7.35
C CYS A 37 -17.37 -17.04 -8.13
N GLN A 38 -18.29 -17.48 -8.99
CA GLN A 38 -19.05 -16.61 -9.90
C GLN A 38 -19.88 -15.56 -9.14
N SER A 39 -20.64 -15.98 -8.13
CA SER A 39 -21.46 -15.08 -7.32
C SER A 39 -20.64 -14.05 -6.58
N LEU A 40 -19.49 -14.45 -6.02
CA LEU A 40 -18.56 -13.54 -5.35
C LEU A 40 -17.95 -12.54 -6.34
N SER A 41 -17.51 -12.99 -7.50
CA SER A 41 -16.98 -12.14 -8.56
C SER A 41 -18.01 -11.10 -9.01
N THR A 42 -19.26 -11.52 -9.25
CA THR A 42 -20.37 -10.63 -9.63
C THR A 42 -20.63 -9.60 -8.53
N LEU A 43 -20.70 -10.03 -7.27
CA LEU A 43 -20.89 -9.12 -6.13
C LEU A 43 -19.78 -8.06 -6.06
N LEU A 44 -18.52 -8.48 -6.13
CA LEU A 44 -17.36 -7.57 -6.05
C LEU A 44 -17.31 -6.61 -7.25
N THR A 45 -17.62 -7.09 -8.46
CA THR A 45 -17.70 -6.25 -9.66
C THR A 45 -18.78 -5.19 -9.51
N ASN A 46 -19.97 -5.56 -9.08
CA ASN A 46 -21.12 -4.65 -8.98
C ASN A 46 -20.98 -3.64 -7.82
N THR A 47 -20.42 -4.06 -6.68
CA THR A 47 -20.33 -3.20 -5.48
C THR A 47 -19.06 -2.34 -5.47
N SER A 48 -17.94 -2.91 -5.89
CA SER A 48 -16.61 -2.29 -5.76
C SER A 48 -15.94 -1.99 -7.09
N GLN A 49 -16.55 -2.40 -8.22
CA GLN A 49 -15.95 -2.34 -9.55
C GLN A 49 -14.61 -3.10 -9.60
N ALA A 50 -14.53 -4.19 -8.81
CA ALA A 50 -13.36 -5.03 -8.79
C ALA A 50 -13.17 -5.73 -10.14
N VAL A 51 -11.91 -5.85 -10.55
CA VAL A 51 -11.51 -6.59 -11.75
C VAL A 51 -10.89 -7.90 -11.31
N SER A 52 -11.28 -9.00 -11.93
CA SER A 52 -10.63 -10.31 -11.73
C SER A 52 -9.32 -10.36 -12.50
N PHE A 53 -8.27 -10.85 -11.88
CA PHE A 53 -6.97 -11.04 -12.51
C PHE A 53 -6.65 -12.52 -12.59
N TYR A 54 -6.18 -12.94 -13.75
CA TYR A 54 -5.75 -14.31 -14.00
C TYR A 54 -4.22 -14.41 -14.13
N GLY A 55 -3.65 -15.58 -13.81
CA GLY A 55 -2.22 -15.84 -13.97
C GLY A 55 -1.34 -15.13 -12.94
N SER A 56 -1.89 -14.86 -11.75
CA SER A 56 -1.11 -14.34 -10.62
C SER A 56 -0.68 -15.46 -9.69
N ARG A 57 0.56 -15.35 -9.18
CA ARG A 57 1.07 -16.23 -8.12
C ARG A 57 0.97 -15.52 -6.78
N LEU A 58 0.47 -16.22 -5.78
CA LEU A 58 0.39 -15.75 -4.39
C LEU A 58 1.32 -16.57 -3.51
N THR A 59 2.12 -15.89 -2.68
CA THR A 59 2.91 -16.48 -1.60
C THR A 59 2.38 -15.95 -0.27
N HIS A 60 2.05 -16.83 0.65
CA HIS A 60 1.56 -16.46 1.98
C HIS A 60 2.69 -16.44 3.00
N TYR A 61 2.70 -15.44 3.86
CA TYR A 61 3.58 -15.30 5.01
C TYR A 61 2.73 -15.26 6.29
N GLY A 62 2.98 -16.17 7.21
CA GLY A 62 2.30 -16.24 8.50
C GLY A 62 3.07 -15.54 9.64
N ASP A 63 4.26 -14.98 9.32
CA ASP A 63 5.11 -14.27 10.28
C ASP A 63 5.80 -13.06 9.63
N GLY A 64 6.15 -12.09 10.49
CA GLY A 64 6.73 -10.83 10.03
C GLY A 64 8.19 -10.95 9.58
N ALA A 65 8.96 -11.89 10.12
CA ALA A 65 10.37 -12.04 9.79
C ALA A 65 10.54 -12.50 8.33
N SER A 66 9.85 -13.58 7.95
CA SER A 66 9.83 -14.11 6.58
C SER A 66 9.30 -13.06 5.60
N LYS A 67 8.22 -12.36 5.96
CA LYS A 67 7.65 -11.27 5.15
C LYS A 67 8.66 -10.13 4.93
N MET A 68 9.35 -9.68 6.00
CA MET A 68 10.30 -8.57 5.88
C MET A 68 11.53 -8.94 5.06
N THR A 69 12.04 -10.16 5.21
CA THR A 69 13.12 -10.68 4.38
C THR A 69 12.74 -10.64 2.90
N ALA A 70 11.60 -11.23 2.55
CA ALA A 70 11.13 -11.24 1.16
C ALA A 70 10.86 -9.83 0.62
N LEU A 71 10.31 -8.92 1.43
CA LEU A 71 10.07 -7.53 1.03
C LEU A 71 11.38 -6.81 0.72
N LEU A 72 12.39 -6.92 1.57
CA LEU A 72 13.68 -6.27 1.37
C LEU A 72 14.40 -6.84 0.13
N GLU A 73 14.34 -8.16 -0.09
CA GLU A 73 14.90 -8.80 -1.30
C GLU A 73 14.26 -8.27 -2.59
N GLU A 74 12.94 -8.05 -2.60
CA GLU A 74 12.27 -7.51 -3.79
C GLU A 74 12.56 -6.01 -3.96
N ILE A 75 12.70 -5.24 -2.88
CA ILE A 75 13.12 -3.83 -2.92
C ILE A 75 14.52 -3.69 -3.54
N GLU A 76 15.48 -4.54 -3.18
CA GLU A 76 16.82 -4.47 -3.76
C GLU A 76 16.83 -4.72 -5.28
N LYS A 77 15.85 -5.48 -5.80
CA LYS A 77 15.68 -5.75 -7.24
C LYS A 77 14.95 -4.63 -8.01
N ALA A 78 14.40 -3.65 -7.32
CA ALA A 78 13.62 -2.56 -7.92
C ALA A 78 14.47 -1.73 -8.89
N ARG A 79 13.89 -1.36 -10.05
CA ARG A 79 14.56 -0.60 -11.11
C ARG A 79 13.80 0.63 -11.58
N ASP A 80 12.47 0.65 -11.44
CA ASP A 80 11.61 1.73 -11.91
C ASP A 80 10.94 2.47 -10.75
N HIS A 81 10.10 1.78 -9.97
CA HIS A 81 9.42 2.41 -8.88
C HIS A 81 9.12 1.49 -7.69
N ILE A 82 9.03 2.10 -6.50
CA ILE A 82 8.58 1.47 -5.26
C ILE A 82 7.46 2.34 -4.68
N HIS A 83 6.25 1.80 -4.56
CA HIS A 83 5.11 2.45 -3.94
C HIS A 83 4.77 1.76 -2.63
N ILE A 84 4.72 2.50 -1.54
CA ILE A 84 4.50 1.98 -0.19
C ILE A 84 3.35 2.72 0.49
N LEU A 85 2.42 1.97 1.03
CA LEU A 85 1.34 2.47 1.89
C LEU A 85 1.24 1.61 3.15
N TYR A 86 1.50 2.21 4.30
CA TYR A 86 1.33 1.54 5.60
C TYR A 86 0.53 2.38 6.58
N TYR A 87 -0.27 1.70 7.40
CA TYR A 87 -0.94 2.32 8.55
C TYR A 87 0.07 2.65 9.65
N ILE A 88 0.94 1.70 10.01
CA ILE A 88 2.03 1.88 10.98
C ILE A 88 3.36 1.66 10.28
N PHE A 89 4.25 2.65 10.39
CA PHE A 89 5.64 2.60 9.96
C PHE A 89 6.47 3.24 11.07
N CYS A 90 7.01 2.41 11.98
CA CYS A 90 7.78 2.85 13.14
C CYS A 90 9.23 3.19 12.78
N ASP A 91 9.87 3.98 13.63
CA ASP A 91 11.31 4.28 13.58
C ASP A 91 12.15 3.33 14.48
N ASP A 92 11.67 2.10 14.63
CA ASP A 92 12.36 0.99 15.30
C ASP A 92 13.33 0.27 14.33
N GLU A 93 13.97 -0.82 14.78
CA GLU A 93 14.97 -1.53 13.98
C GLU A 93 14.39 -2.04 12.65
N THR A 94 13.19 -2.62 12.67
CA THR A 94 12.52 -3.10 11.45
C THR A 94 12.22 -1.94 10.50
N GLY A 95 11.71 -0.83 11.01
CA GLY A 95 11.44 0.35 10.21
C GLY A 95 12.72 1.00 9.67
N ALA A 96 13.77 1.09 10.46
CA ALA A 96 15.06 1.63 10.03
C ALA A 96 15.68 0.80 8.89
N ARG A 97 15.60 -0.54 8.95
CA ARG A 97 16.08 -1.41 7.87
C ARG A 97 15.34 -1.15 6.55
N LEU A 98 14.01 -1.02 6.60
CA LEU A 98 13.22 -0.70 5.41
C LEU A 98 13.53 0.72 4.92
N GLN A 99 13.60 1.71 5.81
CA GLN A 99 13.95 3.09 5.48
C GLN A 99 15.28 3.17 4.74
N GLN A 100 16.33 2.49 5.23
CA GLN A 100 17.64 2.49 4.60
C GLN A 100 17.62 1.85 3.19
N ALA A 101 16.85 0.78 2.99
CA ALA A 101 16.67 0.18 1.67
C ALA A 101 16.00 1.16 0.70
N LEU A 102 14.96 1.87 1.15
CA LEU A 102 14.26 2.89 0.35
C LEU A 102 15.16 4.08 0.01
N ILE A 103 15.97 4.55 0.97
CA ILE A 103 16.95 5.61 0.76
C ILE A 103 17.99 5.21 -0.28
N ARG A 104 18.52 3.99 -0.22
CA ARG A 104 19.46 3.50 -1.24
C ARG A 104 18.82 3.52 -2.61
N LYS A 105 17.62 2.97 -2.75
CA LYS A 105 16.91 2.91 -4.04
C LYS A 105 16.55 4.29 -4.59
N ALA A 106 16.15 5.23 -3.75
CA ALA A 106 15.92 6.61 -4.18
C ALA A 106 17.21 7.26 -4.72
N LYS A 107 18.35 7.06 -4.05
CA LYS A 107 19.65 7.54 -4.51
C LYS A 107 20.13 6.87 -5.82
N GLU A 108 19.70 5.64 -6.08
CA GLU A 108 19.91 4.93 -7.35
C GLU A 108 19.01 5.42 -8.50
N GLY A 109 18.10 6.37 -8.22
CA GLY A 109 17.17 6.93 -9.22
C GLY A 109 15.84 6.18 -9.35
N VAL A 110 15.57 5.19 -8.50
CA VAL A 110 14.27 4.52 -8.42
C VAL A 110 13.23 5.49 -7.83
N LYS A 111 12.05 5.59 -8.43
CA LYS A 111 10.96 6.45 -7.95
C LYS A 111 10.31 5.86 -6.70
N VAL A 112 10.72 6.32 -5.53
CA VAL A 112 10.20 5.86 -4.25
C VAL A 112 9.08 6.77 -3.78
N ARG A 113 7.87 6.23 -3.59
CA ARG A 113 6.68 6.90 -3.08
C ARG A 113 6.16 6.22 -1.83
N VAL A 114 6.08 6.98 -0.74
CA VAL A 114 5.65 6.48 0.57
C VAL A 114 4.43 7.24 1.08
N LEU A 115 3.37 6.52 1.38
CA LEU A 115 2.21 6.99 2.13
C LEU A 115 2.20 6.33 3.51
N TYR A 116 2.06 7.12 4.56
CA TYR A 116 1.85 6.62 5.91
C TYR A 116 0.64 7.29 6.55
N ASP A 117 -0.02 6.60 7.47
CA ASP A 117 -1.14 7.20 8.20
C ASP A 117 -0.61 8.07 9.34
N ASP A 118 -1.11 9.31 9.41
CA ASP A 118 -0.65 10.33 10.37
C ASP A 118 -0.88 9.90 11.83
N VAL A 119 -2.01 9.24 12.12
CA VAL A 119 -2.32 8.76 13.47
C VAL A 119 -1.60 7.44 13.76
N GLY A 120 -1.54 6.54 12.79
CA GLY A 120 -0.86 5.25 12.92
C GLY A 120 0.65 5.38 13.14
N CYS A 121 1.25 6.49 12.67
CA CYS A 121 2.66 6.83 12.85
C CYS A 121 2.88 7.94 13.89
N ASN A 122 1.87 8.24 14.72
CA ASN A 122 2.03 9.18 15.82
C ASN A 122 3.09 8.68 16.80
N GLY A 123 4.10 9.53 17.10
CA GLY A 123 5.27 9.15 17.91
C GLY A 123 6.53 8.80 17.10
N VAL A 124 6.41 8.60 15.79
CA VAL A 124 7.57 8.48 14.90
C VAL A 124 8.21 9.85 14.71
N LYS A 125 9.52 9.93 14.84
CA LYS A 125 10.28 11.17 14.69
C LYS A 125 10.16 11.72 13.28
N LYS A 126 9.95 13.03 13.14
CA LYS A 126 9.81 13.69 11.82
C LYS A 126 11.06 13.49 10.95
N GLU A 127 12.21 13.45 11.57
CA GLU A 127 13.52 13.24 10.94
C GLU A 127 13.59 11.89 10.23
N PHE A 128 12.90 10.86 10.74
CA PHE A 128 12.82 9.54 10.12
C PHE A 128 12.27 9.61 8.69
N PHE A 129 11.15 10.31 8.50
CA PHE A 129 10.57 10.49 7.17
C PHE A 129 11.32 11.54 6.34
N GLN A 130 11.95 12.54 7.01
CA GLN A 130 12.71 13.59 6.32
C GLN A 130 13.95 13.02 5.64
N GLN A 131 14.67 12.10 6.25
CA GLN A 131 15.83 11.43 5.64
C GLN A 131 15.51 10.75 4.31
N MET A 132 14.30 10.17 4.17
CA MET A 132 13.86 9.60 2.88
C MET A 132 13.59 10.69 1.84
N ARG A 133 12.98 11.83 2.24
CA ARG A 133 12.76 12.98 1.34
C ARG A 133 14.08 13.57 0.87
N ASP A 134 15.04 13.74 1.77
CA ASP A 134 16.39 14.27 1.46
C ASP A 134 17.15 13.36 0.49
N ALA A 135 16.82 12.07 0.45
CA ALA A 135 17.35 11.11 -0.50
C ALA A 135 16.60 11.09 -1.85
N GLY A 136 15.55 11.93 -2.03
CA GLY A 136 14.78 12.03 -3.25
C GLY A 136 13.48 11.23 -3.27
N ALA A 137 13.07 10.60 -2.16
CA ALA A 137 11.78 9.93 -2.08
C ALA A 137 10.63 10.93 -1.85
N GLU A 138 9.49 10.66 -2.46
CA GLU A 138 8.24 11.37 -2.23
C GLU A 138 7.51 10.74 -1.03
N VAL A 139 7.39 11.45 0.10
CA VAL A 139 6.86 10.89 1.36
C VAL A 139 5.79 11.80 1.94
N HIS A 140 4.56 11.27 2.06
CA HIS A 140 3.40 12.04 2.51
C HIS A 140 2.61 11.33 3.61
N ALA A 141 2.12 12.13 4.56
CA ALA A 141 1.15 11.69 5.56
C ALA A 141 -0.25 11.63 4.95
N LEU A 142 -0.92 10.51 5.09
CA LEU A 142 -2.31 10.34 4.68
C LEU A 142 -3.26 10.74 5.81
N LEU A 143 -4.33 11.47 5.47
CA LEU A 143 -5.37 11.86 6.42
C LEU A 143 -4.84 12.67 7.61
N HIS A 144 -3.98 13.65 7.32
CA HIS A 144 -3.42 14.56 8.32
C HIS A 144 -4.49 15.16 9.23
N VAL A 145 -4.28 15.07 10.55
CA VAL A 145 -5.21 15.56 11.58
C VAL A 145 -4.59 16.73 12.31
N ARG A 146 -5.06 17.95 12.03
CA ARG A 146 -4.54 19.18 12.67
C ARG A 146 -4.99 19.33 14.13
N PHE A 147 -6.20 18.87 14.47
CA PHE A 147 -6.80 19.00 15.81
C PHE A 147 -7.48 17.68 16.19
N PRO A 148 -6.75 16.66 16.70
CA PRO A 148 -7.31 15.35 16.97
C PRO A 148 -8.43 15.34 18.02
N MET A 149 -8.42 16.28 18.97
CA MET A 149 -9.42 16.38 20.03
C MET A 149 -10.74 17.04 19.58
N LEU A 150 -10.78 17.68 18.41
CA LEU A 150 -11.93 18.46 17.93
C LEU A 150 -12.58 17.88 16.66
N THR A 151 -12.19 16.67 16.24
CA THR A 151 -12.69 16.12 14.98
C THR A 151 -12.94 14.61 15.04
N ASP A 152 -14.10 14.18 14.54
CA ASP A 152 -14.44 12.77 14.32
C ASP A 152 -13.56 12.07 13.29
N ARG A 153 -12.70 12.84 12.58
CA ARG A 153 -11.81 12.32 11.56
C ARG A 153 -10.71 11.40 12.10
N VAL A 154 -10.47 11.40 13.40
CA VAL A 154 -9.52 10.49 14.07
C VAL A 154 -9.92 9.03 13.85
N ASN A 155 -11.22 8.71 13.78
CA ASN A 155 -11.72 7.35 13.61
C ASN A 155 -11.69 6.86 12.16
N TYR A 156 -11.46 7.76 11.19
CA TYR A 156 -11.44 7.42 9.77
C TYR A 156 -10.00 7.27 9.29
N ARG A 157 -9.44 6.06 9.43
CA ARG A 157 -8.05 5.79 9.08
C ARG A 157 -7.93 4.88 7.86
N ASN A 158 -6.82 5.02 7.13
CA ASN A 158 -6.46 4.11 6.06
C ASN A 158 -5.66 2.94 6.64
N HIS A 159 -6.31 1.80 6.84
CA HIS A 159 -5.69 0.63 7.46
C HIS A 159 -5.05 -0.33 6.46
N ARG A 160 -4.84 0.10 5.20
CA ARG A 160 -4.18 -0.71 4.17
C ARG A 160 -2.69 -0.83 4.44
N LYS A 161 -2.12 -1.96 4.04
CA LYS A 161 -0.69 -2.24 3.97
C LYS A 161 -0.45 -2.76 2.57
N ILE A 162 0.16 -1.94 1.73
CA ILE A 162 0.38 -2.20 0.31
C ILE A 162 1.81 -1.80 -0.04
N VAL A 163 2.51 -2.69 -0.75
CA VAL A 163 3.73 -2.35 -1.47
C VAL A 163 3.56 -2.79 -2.92
N VAL A 164 4.02 -1.97 -3.84
CA VAL A 164 4.13 -2.32 -5.26
C VAL A 164 5.54 -1.98 -5.72
N ILE A 165 6.17 -2.93 -6.40
CA ILE A 165 7.54 -2.80 -6.92
C ILE A 165 7.50 -3.06 -8.42
N ASP A 166 7.89 -2.06 -9.22
CA ASP A 166 7.97 -2.09 -10.69
C ASP A 166 6.67 -2.55 -11.38
N GLY A 167 5.51 -2.42 -10.75
CA GLY A 167 4.23 -2.96 -11.24
C GLY A 167 4.21 -4.48 -11.42
N ARG A 168 5.21 -5.19 -10.92
CA ARG A 168 5.51 -6.61 -11.17
C ARG A 168 5.32 -7.48 -9.93
N VAL A 169 5.67 -6.94 -8.76
CA VAL A 169 5.52 -7.60 -7.46
C VAL A 169 4.73 -6.69 -6.53
N GLY A 170 3.82 -7.28 -5.77
CA GLY A 170 3.06 -6.56 -4.76
C GLY A 170 3.03 -7.31 -3.43
N PHE A 171 2.93 -6.56 -2.33
CA PHE A 171 2.69 -7.11 -0.99
C PHE A 171 1.44 -6.48 -0.40
N PHE A 172 0.62 -7.28 0.27
CA PHE A 172 -0.56 -6.81 0.98
C PHE A 172 -0.95 -7.75 2.13
N GLY A 173 -1.59 -7.23 3.17
CA GLY A 173 -2.03 -8.06 4.29
C GLY A 173 -2.24 -7.26 5.57
N GLY A 174 -2.13 -7.94 6.72
CA GLY A 174 -2.36 -7.35 8.04
C GLY A 174 -1.11 -6.76 8.71
N MET A 175 0.09 -7.28 8.39
CA MET A 175 1.33 -6.91 9.07
C MET A 175 1.80 -5.49 8.70
N ASN A 176 2.06 -4.66 9.71
CA ASN A 176 2.68 -3.34 9.55
C ASN A 176 4.21 -3.41 9.56
N ILE A 177 4.86 -2.25 9.60
CA ILE A 177 6.31 -2.09 9.73
C ILE A 177 6.64 -1.64 11.15
N ALA A 178 6.91 -2.61 12.00
CA ALA A 178 7.36 -2.43 13.38
C ALA A 178 7.96 -3.71 13.93
N ASP A 179 8.88 -3.60 14.90
CA ASP A 179 9.57 -4.72 15.55
C ASP A 179 8.61 -5.77 16.12
N ARG A 180 7.47 -5.33 16.67
CA ARG A 180 6.47 -6.24 17.24
C ARG A 180 5.88 -7.24 16.24
N TYR A 181 5.86 -6.92 14.93
CA TYR A 181 5.41 -7.85 13.89
C TYR A 181 6.49 -8.84 13.48
N VAL A 182 7.77 -8.50 13.69
CA VAL A 182 8.93 -9.30 13.27
C VAL A 182 9.48 -10.13 14.45
N LYS A 183 9.68 -9.50 15.59
CA LYS A 183 10.27 -10.10 16.81
C LYS A 183 9.21 -10.63 17.77
N GLY A 184 7.95 -10.27 17.56
CA GLY A 184 6.87 -10.43 18.52
C GLY A 184 6.86 -9.33 19.59
N PRO A 185 5.72 -9.06 20.21
CA PRO A 185 5.66 -8.26 21.44
C PRO A 185 6.31 -9.05 22.58
N GLY A 186 6.83 -8.36 23.59
CA GLY A 186 7.57 -8.97 24.68
C GLY A 186 6.85 -10.10 25.48
N TRP A 187 5.53 -10.28 25.23
CA TRP A 187 4.68 -11.30 25.85
C TRP A 187 4.31 -12.46 24.91
N GLY A 188 4.82 -12.50 23.66
CA GLY A 188 4.51 -13.62 22.75
C GLY A 188 4.88 -13.38 21.30
N VAL A 189 4.37 -14.24 20.42
CA VAL A 189 4.57 -14.17 18.97
C VAL A 189 3.38 -13.47 18.33
N TRP A 190 3.64 -12.46 17.50
CA TRP A 190 2.60 -11.82 16.68
C TRP A 190 2.33 -12.67 15.45
N ARG A 191 1.13 -13.20 15.31
CA ARG A 191 0.68 -13.92 14.12
C ARG A 191 -0.29 -13.08 13.32
N ASP A 192 -0.03 -12.96 12.02
CA ASP A 192 -0.89 -12.25 11.07
C ASP A 192 -0.64 -12.81 9.66
N SER A 193 -1.49 -12.49 8.73
CA SER A 193 -1.36 -12.93 7.34
C SER A 193 -0.93 -11.81 6.43
N HIS A 194 0.10 -12.09 5.62
CA HIS A 194 0.56 -11.20 4.56
C HIS A 194 0.82 -11.99 3.29
N PHE A 195 0.65 -11.36 2.14
CA PHE A 195 0.79 -12.03 0.86
C PHE A 195 1.75 -11.25 -0.04
N LYS A 196 2.57 -11.98 -0.79
CA LYS A 196 3.22 -11.49 -2.00
C LYS A 196 2.41 -11.94 -3.20
N VAL A 197 2.13 -11.03 -4.13
CA VAL A 197 1.50 -11.31 -5.41
C VAL A 197 2.45 -10.96 -6.54
N GLU A 198 2.54 -11.83 -7.54
CA GLU A 198 3.32 -11.63 -8.76
C GLU A 198 2.40 -11.80 -9.97
N GLY A 199 2.58 -10.97 -10.98
CA GLY A 199 1.75 -10.98 -12.19
C GLY A 199 0.62 -9.95 -12.17
N LYS A 200 -0.44 -10.18 -12.94
CA LYS A 200 -1.49 -9.17 -13.23
C LYS A 200 -2.26 -8.67 -12.00
N GLY A 201 -2.35 -9.46 -10.93
CA GLY A 201 -2.99 -9.04 -9.67
C GLY A 201 -2.34 -7.83 -9.00
N VAL A 202 -1.06 -7.54 -9.33
CA VAL A 202 -0.34 -6.35 -8.85
C VAL A 202 -1.03 -5.05 -9.30
N TYR A 203 -1.67 -5.03 -10.45
CA TYR A 203 -2.40 -3.85 -10.94
C TYR A 203 -3.55 -3.42 -10.01
N GLY A 204 -4.17 -4.37 -9.33
CA GLY A 204 -5.19 -4.06 -8.32
C GLY A 204 -4.61 -3.28 -7.13
N LEU A 205 -3.44 -3.68 -6.66
CA LEU A 205 -2.71 -2.99 -5.58
C LEU A 205 -2.19 -1.62 -6.05
N GLN A 206 -1.64 -1.57 -7.27
CA GLN A 206 -1.18 -0.32 -7.89
C GLN A 206 -2.33 0.69 -8.00
N SER A 207 -3.51 0.25 -8.45
CA SER A 207 -4.69 1.11 -8.55
C SER A 207 -5.14 1.63 -7.18
N ALA A 208 -5.13 0.78 -6.17
CA ALA A 208 -5.49 1.17 -4.80
C ALA A 208 -4.51 2.21 -4.24
N PHE A 209 -3.21 2.02 -4.46
CA PHE A 209 -2.18 2.98 -4.07
C PHE A 209 -2.36 4.33 -4.79
N LEU A 210 -2.51 4.34 -6.11
CA LEU A 210 -2.63 5.56 -6.91
C LEU A 210 -3.87 6.38 -6.55
N VAL A 211 -4.97 5.72 -6.19
CA VAL A 211 -6.17 6.42 -5.68
C VAL A 211 -5.85 7.16 -4.37
N ASP A 212 -5.15 6.51 -3.44
CA ASP A 212 -4.78 7.13 -2.17
C ASP A 212 -3.71 8.23 -2.41
N TRP A 213 -2.74 8.01 -3.30
CA TRP A 213 -1.71 8.97 -3.70
C TRP A 213 -2.31 10.26 -4.27
N SER A 214 -3.27 10.16 -5.17
CA SER A 214 -3.93 11.32 -5.80
C SER A 214 -4.63 12.25 -4.79
N THR A 215 -4.92 11.76 -3.57
CA THR A 215 -5.55 12.57 -2.54
C THR A 215 -4.59 13.48 -1.79
N VAL A 216 -3.30 13.16 -1.79
CA VAL A 216 -2.27 13.94 -1.09
C VAL A 216 -1.56 14.91 -2.04
N GLU A 217 -1.33 14.52 -3.27
CA GLU A 217 -0.64 15.35 -4.28
C GLU A 217 -1.55 16.36 -4.97
N ARG A 218 -2.88 16.25 -4.80
CA ARG A 218 -3.85 17.05 -5.57
C ARG A 218 -3.58 17.03 -7.08
N VAL A 219 -3.02 15.93 -7.56
CA VAL A 219 -2.78 15.73 -9.00
C VAL A 219 -4.13 15.63 -9.67
N HIS A 220 -4.49 16.67 -10.41
CA HIS A 220 -5.56 16.58 -11.39
C HIS A 220 -5.04 15.69 -12.51
N LEU A 221 -5.54 14.46 -12.57
CA LEU A 221 -5.40 13.63 -13.75
C LEU A 221 -6.35 14.20 -14.79
N ASP A 222 -5.86 15.19 -15.53
CA ASP A 222 -6.52 15.76 -16.70
C ASP A 222 -6.49 14.76 -17.87
#